data_9c83b9f26a39a50b3162d6f3e382e829
#
_entry.id   9c83b9f26a39a50b3162d6f3e382e829
#
_cell.length_a   1.000
_cell.length_b   1.000
_cell.length_c   1.000
_cell.angle_alpha   90.00
_cell.angle_beta   90.00
_cell.angle_gamma   90.00
#
_symmetry.space_group_name_H-M   'P 1'
#
loop_
_entity.id
_entity.type
_entity.pdbx_description
1 polymer ?
#
loop_
_entity_poly.entity_id
_entity_poly.type
_entity_poly.pdbx_seq_one_letter_code
_entity_poly.pdbx_strand_id
1 'polypeptide(L)'
;REFHNLYRASRYKVFDNYKYIMPDPAYCHDNRWNDDGVAFLYLAYDNEEMKYQNLSRAQKTCFEEIRAKDGEQLSVCKFKALHKKVKILDLSYDGIDYDEQLVELGESENDYKEKIMRVIQEKPKLQNRMKSYAKNGNKVAFKNELDRIQKKLGLDKEISKKVQLQLSKILIGNICDSIFYAVDKEEDPALEAYIPFRAFSRYLIAHGFGGVA
;
A
#
# COMPACT_ATOMS: atom_id res chain seq x y z
N ARG A 1 5.46 12.16 6.94
CA ARG A 1 5.01 13.42 6.29
C ARG A 1 4.03 14.13 7.22
N GLU A 2 4.09 15.46 7.31
CA GLU A 2 3.04 16.26 7.94
C GLU A 2 2.06 16.66 6.84
N PHE A 3 0.80 16.27 6.97
CA PHE A 3 -0.25 16.68 6.04
C PHE A 3 -0.72 18.07 6.40
N HIS A 4 -0.28 19.05 5.63
CA HIS A 4 -0.74 20.43 5.70
C HIS A 4 -1.79 20.65 4.60
N ASN A 5 -2.68 21.61 4.83
CA ASN A 5 -3.62 22.03 3.79
C ASN A 5 -4.51 20.90 3.25
N LEU A 6 -5.30 20.29 4.13
CA LEU A 6 -6.34 19.33 3.79
C LEU A 6 -7.62 20.07 3.39
N TYR A 7 -8.23 19.70 2.26
CA TYR A 7 -9.42 20.37 1.75
C TYR A 7 -10.51 19.40 1.35
N ARG A 8 -11.75 19.85 1.45
CA ARG A 8 -12.93 19.20 0.90
C ARG A 8 -13.89 20.24 0.36
N ALA A 9 -14.51 19.95 -0.78
CA ALA A 9 -15.57 20.77 -1.33
C ALA A 9 -16.96 20.13 -1.10
N SER A 10 -17.99 20.97 -1.05
CA SER A 10 -19.39 20.57 -0.96
C SER A 10 -20.25 21.53 -1.77
N ARG A 11 -21.33 20.99 -2.37
CA ARG A 11 -22.40 21.80 -3.01
C ARG A 11 -23.33 22.49 -2.02
N TYR A 12 -23.25 22.11 -0.74
CA TYR A 12 -24.08 22.71 0.31
C TYR A 12 -23.39 23.94 0.92
N LYS A 13 -24.20 24.82 1.49
CA LYS A 13 -23.72 25.99 2.22
C LYS A 13 -23.20 25.56 3.61
N VAL A 14 -21.94 25.17 3.68
CA VAL A 14 -21.34 24.60 4.91
C VAL A 14 -21.26 25.63 6.05
N PHE A 15 -21.14 26.92 5.75
CA PHE A 15 -21.11 27.97 6.77
C PHE A 15 -22.41 28.06 7.59
N ASP A 16 -23.53 27.58 7.04
CA ASP A 16 -24.78 27.51 7.79
C ASP A 16 -24.80 26.32 8.76
N ASN A 17 -24.14 25.22 8.38
CA ASN A 17 -24.01 24.03 9.20
C ASN A 17 -22.82 23.19 8.76
N TYR A 18 -21.77 23.12 9.60
CA TYR A 18 -20.55 22.35 9.33
C TYR A 18 -20.80 20.85 9.09
N LYS A 19 -21.93 20.29 9.54
CA LYS A 19 -22.32 18.90 9.28
C LYS A 19 -22.44 18.61 7.78
N TYR A 20 -22.74 19.60 6.95
CA TYR A 20 -22.85 19.43 5.50
C TYR A 20 -21.51 19.14 4.80
N ILE A 21 -20.37 19.32 5.47
CA ILE A 21 -19.06 18.93 4.93
C ILE A 21 -18.62 17.57 5.42
N MET A 22 -19.20 17.07 6.52
CA MET A 22 -18.90 15.76 7.06
C MET A 22 -19.75 14.69 6.37
N PRO A 23 -19.17 13.53 6.04
CA PRO A 23 -19.97 12.44 5.50
C PRO A 23 -20.90 11.90 6.59
N ASP A 24 -22.17 11.70 6.23
CA ASP A 24 -23.17 11.11 7.11
C ASP A 24 -23.30 9.61 6.78
N PRO A 25 -23.08 8.71 7.75
CA PRO A 25 -23.22 7.27 7.54
C PRO A 25 -24.56 6.84 6.92
N ALA A 26 -25.65 7.57 7.23
CA ALA A 26 -26.97 7.26 6.72
C ALA A 26 -27.09 7.42 5.19
N TYR A 27 -26.16 8.15 4.56
CA TYR A 27 -26.13 8.38 3.12
C TYR A 27 -24.87 7.80 2.45
N CYS A 28 -24.08 7.06 3.19
CA CYS A 28 -22.92 6.37 2.65
C CYS A 28 -23.32 4.98 2.17
N HIS A 29 -23.14 4.76 0.88
CA HIS A 29 -23.37 3.46 0.24
C HIS A 29 -22.04 2.81 -0.11
N ASP A 30 -22.08 1.53 -0.45
CA ASP A 30 -20.93 0.78 -0.92
C ASP A 30 -20.14 1.56 -1.98
N ASN A 31 -18.87 1.72 -1.72
CA ASN A 31 -17.95 2.46 -2.58
C ASN A 31 -16.59 1.75 -2.55
N ARG A 32 -15.60 2.30 -3.27
CA ARG A 32 -14.27 1.72 -3.38
C ARG A 32 -13.64 1.41 -2.01
N TRP A 33 -13.76 2.30 -1.05
CA TRP A 33 -13.11 2.20 0.24
C TRP A 33 -14.02 1.90 1.42
N ASN A 34 -15.30 2.22 1.33
CA ASN A 34 -16.23 2.09 2.43
C ASN A 34 -17.39 1.14 2.12
N ASP A 35 -17.77 0.40 3.12
CA ASP A 35 -18.98 -0.40 3.13
C ASP A 35 -20.21 0.51 3.34
N ASP A 36 -21.40 -0.04 3.07
CA ASP A 36 -22.66 0.63 3.32
C ASP A 36 -22.78 1.06 4.79
N GLY A 37 -23.20 2.29 5.02
CA GLY A 37 -23.30 2.87 6.37
C GLY A 37 -21.95 3.23 7.02
N VAL A 38 -20.82 3.05 6.34
CA VAL A 38 -19.50 3.45 6.85
C VAL A 38 -19.05 4.75 6.20
N ALA A 39 -18.85 5.78 7.01
CA ALA A 39 -18.48 7.11 6.53
C ALA A 39 -16.96 7.34 6.59
N PHE A 40 -16.33 7.57 5.45
CA PHE A 40 -14.95 8.04 5.35
C PHE A 40 -14.87 9.47 4.89
N LEU A 41 -13.98 10.23 5.48
CA LEU A 41 -13.72 11.60 5.10
C LEU A 41 -12.63 11.63 4.01
N TYR A 42 -13.03 11.91 2.78
CA TYR A 42 -12.12 12.09 1.65
C TYR A 42 -11.63 13.54 1.63
N LEU A 43 -10.32 13.71 1.64
CA LEU A 43 -9.67 15.01 1.67
C LEU A 43 -8.62 15.10 0.59
N ALA A 44 -8.61 16.18 -0.16
CA ALA A 44 -7.47 16.52 -1.00
C ALA A 44 -6.40 17.23 -0.16
N TYR A 45 -5.12 16.97 -0.44
CA TYR A 45 -4.04 17.63 0.26
C TYR A 45 -3.00 18.22 -0.69
N ASP A 46 -2.30 19.23 -0.20
CA ASP A 46 -1.17 19.83 -0.90
C ASP A 46 0.02 19.92 0.04
N ASN A 47 1.16 19.43 -0.40
CA ASN A 47 2.44 19.58 0.32
C ASN A 47 3.10 20.94 0.02
N GLU A 48 2.72 21.56 -1.08
CA GLU A 48 3.26 22.83 -1.54
C GLU A 48 2.13 23.83 -1.76
N GLU A 49 2.35 25.09 -1.39
CA GLU A 49 1.42 26.19 -1.70
C GLU A 49 1.47 26.62 -3.18
N MET A 50 1.56 25.65 -4.09
CA MET A 50 1.51 25.93 -5.53
C MET A 50 0.10 26.38 -5.91
N LYS A 51 -0.06 27.64 -6.21
CA LYS A 51 -1.31 28.24 -6.66
C LYS A 51 -1.34 28.27 -8.18
N TYR A 52 -2.32 27.61 -8.76
CA TYR A 52 -2.67 27.81 -10.15
C TYR A 52 -3.97 28.64 -10.21
N GLN A 53 -3.93 29.81 -10.86
CA GLN A 53 -5.08 30.74 -10.93
C GLN A 53 -5.70 31.05 -9.57
N ASN A 54 -4.89 31.33 -8.55
CA ASN A 54 -5.28 31.57 -7.16
C ASN A 54 -5.89 30.38 -6.40
N LEU A 55 -5.93 29.19 -6.99
CA LEU A 55 -6.36 27.97 -6.32
C LEU A 55 -5.15 27.06 -6.05
N SER A 56 -5.17 26.38 -4.91
CA SER A 56 -4.19 25.32 -4.65
C SER A 56 -4.55 24.08 -5.46
N ARG A 57 -3.55 23.19 -5.69
CA ARG A 57 -3.76 21.92 -6.37
C ARG A 57 -4.84 21.10 -5.64
N ALA A 58 -4.80 21.06 -4.32
CA ALA A 58 -5.80 20.37 -3.50
C ALA A 58 -7.23 20.92 -3.68
N GLN A 59 -7.37 22.23 -3.79
CA GLN A 59 -8.68 22.84 -4.07
C GLN A 59 -9.20 22.45 -5.46
N LYS A 60 -8.31 22.42 -6.46
CA LYS A 60 -8.65 21.97 -7.81
C LYS A 60 -9.11 20.49 -7.80
N THR A 61 -8.37 19.62 -7.13
CA THR A 61 -8.76 18.21 -6.96
C THR A 61 -10.14 18.09 -6.30
N CYS A 62 -10.44 18.89 -5.28
CA CYS A 62 -11.77 18.90 -4.68
C CYS A 62 -12.90 19.23 -5.68
N PHE A 63 -12.65 20.14 -6.62
CA PHE A 63 -13.65 20.49 -7.64
C PHE A 63 -13.81 19.38 -8.67
N GLU A 64 -12.73 18.74 -9.08
CA GLU A 64 -12.74 17.60 -9.98
C GLU A 64 -13.52 16.42 -9.37
N GLU A 65 -13.27 16.11 -8.11
CA GLU A 65 -13.94 15.04 -7.37
C GLU A 65 -15.46 15.19 -7.31
N ILE A 66 -15.95 16.39 -7.05
CA ILE A 66 -17.39 16.66 -7.04
C ILE A 66 -17.93 16.99 -8.43
N ARG A 67 -17.10 16.92 -9.49
CA ARG A 67 -17.47 17.27 -10.87
C ARG A 67 -18.14 18.63 -10.94
N ALA A 68 -17.49 19.64 -10.37
CA ALA A 68 -18.01 21.01 -10.34
C ALA A 68 -18.17 21.57 -11.76
N LYS A 69 -19.21 22.34 -11.95
CA LYS A 69 -19.50 23.03 -13.22
C LYS A 69 -19.10 24.50 -13.14
N ASP A 70 -18.79 25.09 -14.28
CA ASP A 70 -18.49 26.51 -14.35
C ASP A 70 -19.70 27.35 -13.86
N GLY A 71 -19.42 28.32 -12.99
CA GLY A 71 -20.46 29.17 -12.37
C GLY A 71 -21.19 28.55 -11.18
N GLU A 72 -20.87 27.30 -10.82
CA GLU A 72 -21.46 26.66 -9.64
C GLU A 72 -20.89 27.25 -8.33
N GLN A 73 -21.75 27.52 -7.37
CA GLN A 73 -21.34 27.96 -6.02
C GLN A 73 -21.01 26.75 -5.15
N LEU A 74 -19.80 26.73 -4.61
CA LEU A 74 -19.30 25.64 -3.80
C LEU A 74 -18.76 26.16 -2.46
N SER A 75 -18.91 25.37 -1.43
CA SER A 75 -18.22 25.56 -0.15
C SER A 75 -16.93 24.75 -0.16
N VAL A 76 -15.79 25.40 0.10
CA VAL A 76 -14.50 24.73 0.24
C VAL A 76 -14.02 24.90 1.68
N CYS A 77 -13.85 23.79 2.37
CA CYS A 77 -13.44 23.77 3.76
C CYS A 77 -12.00 23.28 3.89
N LYS A 78 -11.21 24.00 4.69
CA LYS A 78 -9.88 23.58 5.09
C LYS A 78 -9.97 22.82 6.41
N PHE A 79 -9.38 21.65 6.45
CA PHE A 79 -9.32 20.80 7.64
C PHE A 79 -7.93 20.87 8.27
N LYS A 80 -7.91 20.73 9.58
CA LYS A 80 -6.68 20.62 10.34
C LYS A 80 -6.74 19.36 11.18
N ALA A 81 -5.71 18.53 11.10
CA ALA A 81 -5.58 17.37 11.98
C ALA A 81 -5.49 17.84 13.44
N LEU A 82 -6.38 17.36 14.29
CA LEU A 82 -6.37 17.69 15.73
C LEU A 82 -5.26 16.93 16.47
N HIS A 83 -4.92 15.74 16.01
CA HIS A 83 -3.92 14.88 16.62
C HIS A 83 -2.68 14.78 15.73
N LYS A 84 -1.52 15.09 16.29
CA LYS A 84 -0.23 15.07 15.57
C LYS A 84 0.28 13.65 15.23
N LYS A 85 -0.38 12.59 15.68
CA LYS A 85 0.08 11.20 15.52
C LYS A 85 -1.02 10.31 14.95
N VAL A 86 -1.55 10.66 13.80
CA VAL A 86 -2.40 9.76 13.03
C VAL A 86 -1.50 8.94 12.12
N LYS A 87 -1.62 7.62 12.19
CA LYS A 87 -0.90 6.70 11.32
C LYS A 87 -1.62 6.63 9.97
N ILE A 88 -0.99 7.09 8.92
CA ILE A 88 -1.53 7.10 7.56
C ILE A 88 -0.66 6.18 6.70
N LEU A 89 -1.30 5.35 5.89
CA LEU A 89 -0.62 4.58 4.85
C LEU A 89 -0.46 5.47 3.61
N ASP A 90 0.78 5.68 3.20
CA ASP A 90 1.11 6.41 1.98
C ASP A 90 1.03 5.43 0.80
N LEU A 91 0.06 5.64 -0.09
CA LEU A 91 -0.13 4.89 -1.33
C LEU A 91 0.40 5.65 -2.55
N SER A 92 1.01 6.82 -2.36
CA SER A 92 1.65 7.59 -3.44
C SER A 92 2.96 6.91 -3.86
N TYR A 93 2.88 5.68 -4.31
CA TYR A 93 4.03 4.93 -4.80
C TYR A 93 4.04 5.06 -6.32
N ASP A 94 4.80 6.03 -6.81
CA ASP A 94 5.00 6.23 -8.24
C ASP A 94 5.83 5.08 -8.82
N GLY A 95 5.14 4.18 -9.53
CA GLY A 95 5.75 3.18 -10.39
C GLY A 95 6.63 2.15 -9.68
N ILE A 96 6.02 1.06 -9.20
CA ILE A 96 6.81 -0.13 -8.93
C ILE A 96 7.15 -0.77 -10.28
N ASP A 97 8.41 -0.75 -10.62
CA ASP A 97 8.91 -1.62 -11.66
C ASP A 97 8.93 -3.06 -11.13
N TYR A 98 7.91 -3.83 -11.52
CA TYR A 98 7.77 -5.23 -11.10
C TYR A 98 8.93 -6.09 -11.57
N ASP A 99 9.45 -5.80 -12.75
CA ASP A 99 10.58 -6.54 -13.32
C ASP A 99 11.84 -6.28 -12.51
N GLU A 100 12.09 -5.03 -12.11
CA GLU A 100 13.19 -4.68 -11.20
C GLU A 100 13.05 -5.39 -9.85
N GLN A 101 11.85 -5.43 -9.26
CA GLN A 101 11.63 -6.12 -7.99
C GLN A 101 11.86 -7.65 -8.10
N LEU A 102 11.50 -8.25 -9.22
CA LEU A 102 11.76 -9.67 -9.48
C LEU A 102 13.25 -9.93 -9.70
N VAL A 103 13.95 -9.02 -10.39
CA VAL A 103 15.42 -9.09 -10.56
C VAL A 103 16.11 -8.99 -9.20
N GLU A 104 15.77 -8.03 -8.35
CA GLU A 104 16.32 -7.89 -7.00
C GLU A 104 16.11 -9.15 -6.13
N LEU A 105 14.95 -9.81 -6.26
CA LEU A 105 14.70 -11.10 -5.60
C LEU A 105 15.63 -12.18 -6.12
N GLY A 106 15.81 -12.26 -7.44
CA GLY A 106 16.71 -13.23 -8.09
C GLY A 106 18.18 -13.03 -7.72
N GLU A 107 18.65 -11.78 -7.70
CA GLU A 107 20.00 -11.43 -7.24
C GLU A 107 20.22 -11.81 -5.78
N SER A 108 19.23 -11.53 -4.93
CA SER A 108 19.28 -11.92 -3.52
C SER A 108 19.40 -13.43 -3.36
N GLU A 109 18.69 -14.21 -4.17
CA GLU A 109 18.80 -15.69 -4.16
C GLU A 109 20.20 -16.17 -4.55
N ASN A 110 20.80 -15.54 -5.55
CA ASN A 110 22.18 -15.88 -5.96
C ASN A 110 23.20 -15.53 -4.87
N ASP A 111 23.11 -14.37 -4.25
CA ASP A 111 23.96 -13.97 -3.13
C ASP A 111 23.89 -15.01 -1.98
N TYR A 112 22.69 -15.52 -1.68
CA TYR A 112 22.53 -16.55 -0.64
C TYR A 112 23.16 -17.87 -1.05
N LYS A 113 22.97 -18.29 -2.29
CA LYS A 113 23.64 -19.50 -2.84
C LYS A 113 25.15 -19.38 -2.72
N GLU A 114 25.71 -18.22 -3.09
CA GLU A 114 27.14 -17.98 -2.97
C GLU A 114 27.63 -18.01 -1.52
N LYS A 115 26.93 -17.37 -0.58
CA LYS A 115 27.26 -17.40 0.85
C LYS A 115 27.30 -18.84 1.39
N ILE A 116 26.28 -19.64 1.06
CA ILE A 116 26.20 -21.04 1.45
C ILE A 116 27.35 -21.86 0.82
N MET A 117 27.60 -21.69 -0.48
CA MET A 117 28.66 -22.40 -1.19
C MET A 117 30.04 -22.08 -0.63
N ARG A 118 30.30 -20.82 -0.28
CA ARG A 118 31.57 -20.41 0.36
C ARG A 118 31.78 -21.15 1.68
N VAL A 119 30.75 -21.22 2.55
CA VAL A 119 30.84 -21.95 3.83
C VAL A 119 31.08 -23.45 3.62
N ILE A 120 30.49 -24.05 2.59
CA ILE A 120 30.70 -25.44 2.26
C ILE A 120 32.16 -25.67 1.77
N GLN A 121 32.66 -24.76 0.93
CA GLN A 121 34.02 -24.84 0.39
C GLN A 121 35.10 -24.65 1.45
N GLU A 122 34.89 -23.76 2.41
CA GLU A 122 35.84 -23.47 3.50
C GLU A 122 35.93 -24.61 4.53
N LYS A 123 35.04 -25.61 4.49
CA LYS A 123 34.98 -26.71 5.46
C LYS A 123 35.07 -28.08 4.78
N PRO A 124 36.25 -28.64 4.58
CA PRO A 124 36.44 -29.89 3.84
C PRO A 124 35.58 -31.07 4.35
N LYS A 125 35.41 -31.18 5.66
CA LYS A 125 34.55 -32.23 6.26
C LYS A 125 33.07 -32.06 5.86
N LEU A 126 32.58 -30.81 5.80
CA LEU A 126 31.22 -30.48 5.38
C LEU A 126 31.04 -30.75 3.87
N GLN A 127 31.99 -30.29 3.08
CA GLN A 127 32.01 -30.53 1.65
C GLN A 127 31.93 -32.02 1.30
N ASN A 128 32.74 -32.86 1.98
CA ASN A 128 32.73 -34.30 1.77
C ASN A 128 31.40 -34.94 2.16
N ARG A 129 30.78 -34.51 3.26
CA ARG A 129 29.44 -34.97 3.65
C ARG A 129 28.39 -34.60 2.60
N MET A 130 28.37 -33.34 2.16
CA MET A 130 27.42 -32.87 1.14
C MET A 130 27.59 -33.63 -0.19
N LYS A 131 28.84 -33.86 -0.64
CA LYS A 131 29.11 -34.68 -1.80
C LYS A 131 28.62 -36.13 -1.63
N SER A 132 28.82 -36.72 -0.45
CA SER A 132 28.32 -38.07 -0.14
C SER A 132 26.80 -38.15 -0.19
N TYR A 133 26.08 -37.16 0.41
CA TYR A 133 24.63 -37.12 0.36
C TYR A 133 24.09 -36.99 -1.07
N ALA A 134 24.72 -36.13 -1.87
CA ALA A 134 24.35 -35.95 -3.28
C ALA A 134 24.60 -37.25 -4.09
N LYS A 135 25.78 -37.89 -3.91
CA LYS A 135 26.12 -39.13 -4.61
C LYS A 135 25.19 -40.29 -4.27
N ASN A 136 24.78 -40.39 -3.02
CA ASN A 136 23.89 -41.46 -2.52
C ASN A 136 22.40 -41.15 -2.68
N GLY A 137 22.03 -40.04 -3.32
CA GLY A 137 20.65 -39.64 -3.52
C GLY A 137 19.90 -39.31 -2.22
N ASN A 138 20.60 -39.09 -1.10
CA ASN A 138 19.98 -38.81 0.20
C ASN A 138 19.55 -37.33 0.28
N LYS A 139 18.44 -37.00 -0.40
CA LYS A 139 17.88 -35.64 -0.48
C LYS A 139 17.51 -35.07 0.90
N VAL A 140 17.03 -35.93 1.80
CA VAL A 140 16.60 -35.48 3.15
C VAL A 140 17.81 -35.03 3.97
N ALA A 141 18.86 -35.84 4.03
CA ALA A 141 20.08 -35.46 4.74
C ALA A 141 20.77 -34.23 4.13
N PHE A 142 20.75 -34.13 2.80
CA PHE A 142 21.28 -32.97 2.08
C PHE A 142 20.52 -31.69 2.46
N LYS A 143 19.17 -31.72 2.43
CA LYS A 143 18.32 -30.62 2.82
C LYS A 143 18.53 -30.21 4.29
N ASN A 144 18.54 -31.17 5.20
CA ASN A 144 18.72 -30.89 6.63
C ASN A 144 20.07 -30.21 6.92
N GLU A 145 21.12 -30.58 6.20
CA GLU A 145 22.43 -29.94 6.35
C GLU A 145 22.42 -28.50 5.76
N LEU A 146 21.73 -28.27 4.64
CA LEU A 146 21.54 -26.92 4.10
C LEU A 146 20.76 -26.03 5.08
N ASP A 147 19.66 -26.52 5.61
CA ASP A 147 18.83 -25.79 6.59
C ASP A 147 19.66 -25.44 7.84
N ARG A 148 20.53 -26.35 8.26
CA ARG A 148 21.45 -26.11 9.39
C ARG A 148 22.46 -25.00 9.09
N ILE A 149 23.01 -24.98 7.87
CA ILE A 149 23.93 -23.94 7.43
C ILE A 149 23.23 -22.61 7.37
N GLN A 150 22.06 -22.54 6.75
CA GLN A 150 21.23 -21.32 6.63
C GLN A 150 20.91 -20.75 8.02
N LYS A 151 20.45 -21.61 8.92
CA LYS A 151 20.13 -21.20 10.31
C LYS A 151 21.37 -20.68 11.03
N LYS A 152 22.51 -21.34 10.88
CA LYS A 152 23.78 -20.91 11.50
C LYS A 152 24.27 -19.57 10.97
N LEU A 153 24.04 -19.27 9.70
CA LEU A 153 24.36 -17.99 9.06
C LEU A 153 23.32 -16.91 9.32
N GLY A 154 22.17 -17.24 9.93
CA GLY A 154 21.06 -16.33 10.14
C GLY A 154 20.34 -15.93 8.84
N LEU A 155 20.60 -16.63 7.74
CA LEU A 155 20.07 -16.31 6.41
C LEU A 155 18.54 -16.43 6.37
N ASP A 156 17.95 -17.36 7.12
CA ASP A 156 16.50 -17.56 7.15
C ASP A 156 15.75 -16.27 7.50
N LYS A 157 16.27 -15.53 8.50
CA LYS A 157 15.65 -14.26 8.92
C LYS A 157 15.90 -13.15 7.91
N GLU A 158 17.09 -13.11 7.34
CA GLU A 158 17.47 -12.10 6.34
C GLU A 158 16.67 -12.30 5.05
N ILE A 159 16.59 -13.55 4.54
CA ILE A 159 15.79 -13.92 3.37
C ILE A 159 14.33 -13.59 3.61
N SER A 160 13.75 -14.06 4.72
CA SER A 160 12.35 -13.83 5.04
C SER A 160 12.03 -12.34 5.08
N LYS A 161 12.89 -11.52 5.68
CA LYS A 161 12.69 -10.06 5.74
C LYS A 161 12.74 -9.40 4.36
N LYS A 162 13.72 -9.79 3.51
CA LYS A 162 13.82 -9.25 2.15
C LYS A 162 12.63 -9.66 1.29
N VAL A 163 12.26 -10.94 1.29
CA VAL A 163 11.11 -11.46 0.54
C VAL A 163 9.82 -10.77 1.00
N GLN A 164 9.61 -10.63 2.31
CA GLN A 164 8.44 -9.91 2.84
C GLN A 164 8.41 -8.45 2.38
N LEU A 165 9.55 -7.78 2.38
CA LEU A 165 9.64 -6.39 1.91
C LEU A 165 9.25 -6.28 0.44
N GLN A 166 9.79 -7.15 -0.42
CA GLN A 166 9.52 -7.13 -1.85
C GLN A 166 8.06 -7.48 -2.16
N LEU A 167 7.52 -8.51 -1.51
CA LEU A 167 6.09 -8.85 -1.64
C LEU A 167 5.19 -7.72 -1.17
N SER A 168 5.58 -7.01 -0.10
CA SER A 168 4.82 -5.84 0.36
C SER A 168 4.83 -4.70 -0.66
N LYS A 169 5.97 -4.43 -1.30
CA LYS A 169 6.08 -3.43 -2.37
C LYS A 169 5.19 -3.80 -3.55
N ILE A 170 5.26 -5.05 -4.03
CA ILE A 170 4.42 -5.55 -5.12
C ILE A 170 2.93 -5.43 -4.78
N LEU A 171 2.54 -5.81 -3.56
CA LEU A 171 1.14 -5.72 -3.11
C LEU A 171 0.67 -4.26 -3.09
N ILE A 172 1.46 -3.35 -2.52
CA ILE A 172 1.12 -1.93 -2.47
C ILE A 172 1.03 -1.35 -3.88
N GLY A 173 1.96 -1.68 -4.79
CA GLY A 173 1.90 -1.27 -6.17
C GLY A 173 0.63 -1.72 -6.87
N ASN A 174 0.27 -2.99 -6.76
CA ASN A 174 -0.99 -3.50 -7.33
C ASN A 174 -2.22 -2.78 -6.77
N ILE A 175 -2.22 -2.44 -5.48
CA ILE A 175 -3.31 -1.65 -4.88
C ILE A 175 -3.34 -0.24 -5.48
N CYS A 176 -2.18 0.42 -5.60
CA CYS A 176 -2.07 1.75 -6.17
C CYS A 176 -2.54 1.78 -7.63
N ASP A 177 -2.09 0.84 -8.44
CA ASP A 177 -2.48 0.74 -9.85
C ASP A 177 -3.99 0.48 -10.00
N SER A 178 -4.55 -0.36 -9.15
CA SER A 178 -5.97 -0.75 -9.20
C SER A 178 -6.92 0.32 -8.65
N ILE A 179 -6.42 1.24 -7.81
CA ILE A 179 -7.24 2.30 -7.19
C ILE A 179 -7.91 3.19 -8.23
N PHE A 180 -7.25 3.43 -9.37
CA PHE A 180 -7.73 4.32 -10.43
C PHE A 180 -8.60 3.61 -11.45
N TYR A 181 -8.75 2.29 -11.40
CA TYR A 181 -9.66 1.57 -12.28
C TYR A 181 -11.10 2.00 -12.01
N ALA A 182 -11.72 2.56 -13.03
CA ALA A 182 -13.15 2.82 -13.01
C ALA A 182 -13.91 1.50 -13.15
N VAL A 183 -14.81 1.24 -12.25
CA VAL A 183 -15.74 0.10 -12.38
C VAL A 183 -16.96 0.59 -13.13
N ASP A 184 -17.32 -0.08 -14.20
CA ASP A 184 -18.57 0.15 -14.88
C ASP A 184 -19.71 -0.48 -14.06
N LYS A 185 -20.62 0.37 -13.59
CA LYS A 185 -21.76 -0.07 -12.78
C LYS A 185 -22.78 -0.90 -13.58
N GLU A 186 -22.75 -0.82 -14.90
CA GLU A 186 -23.59 -1.66 -15.75
C GLU A 186 -23.04 -3.08 -15.85
N GLU A 187 -21.69 -3.20 -15.83
CA GLU A 187 -21.01 -4.50 -15.88
C GLU A 187 -20.85 -5.13 -14.48
N ASP A 188 -20.69 -4.31 -13.44
CA ASP A 188 -20.56 -4.76 -12.04
C ASP A 188 -21.49 -3.95 -11.12
N PRO A 189 -22.81 -4.18 -11.17
CA PRO A 189 -23.79 -3.45 -10.36
C PRO A 189 -23.60 -3.70 -8.85
N ALA A 190 -23.06 -4.84 -8.46
CA ALA A 190 -22.77 -5.16 -7.06
C ALA A 190 -21.48 -4.55 -6.55
N LEU A 191 -20.70 -3.89 -7.41
CA LEU A 191 -19.38 -3.33 -7.10
C LEU A 191 -18.43 -4.35 -6.46
N GLU A 192 -18.47 -5.59 -6.96
CA GLU A 192 -17.64 -6.69 -6.45
C GLU A 192 -16.16 -6.43 -6.64
N ALA A 193 -15.78 -5.73 -7.71
CA ALA A 193 -14.41 -5.28 -7.94
C ALA A 193 -13.86 -4.39 -6.80
N TYR A 194 -14.73 -3.79 -5.99
CA TYR A 194 -14.31 -2.97 -4.84
C TYR A 194 -14.19 -3.76 -3.53
N ILE A 195 -14.61 -5.03 -3.47
CA ILE A 195 -14.52 -5.86 -2.27
C ILE A 195 -13.08 -5.92 -1.70
N PRO A 196 -12.02 -6.11 -2.52
CA PRO A 196 -10.65 -6.13 -2.00
C PRO A 196 -10.24 -4.84 -1.31
N PHE A 197 -10.65 -3.68 -1.85
CA PHE A 197 -10.32 -2.37 -1.26
C PHE A 197 -11.08 -2.15 0.05
N ARG A 198 -12.33 -2.55 0.13
CA ARG A 198 -13.11 -2.50 1.38
C ARG A 198 -12.51 -3.42 2.45
N ALA A 199 -12.11 -4.63 2.07
CA ALA A 199 -11.41 -5.53 2.97
C ALA A 199 -10.08 -4.95 3.46
N PHE A 200 -9.34 -4.30 2.58
CA PHE A 200 -8.08 -3.64 2.91
C PHE A 200 -8.30 -2.44 3.84
N SER A 201 -9.32 -1.61 3.60
CA SER A 201 -9.64 -0.49 4.49
C SER A 201 -10.01 -0.96 5.89
N ARG A 202 -10.81 -2.04 6.02
CA ARG A 202 -11.13 -2.66 7.32
C ARG A 202 -9.87 -3.16 8.04
N TYR A 203 -8.96 -3.79 7.29
CA TYR A 203 -7.68 -4.24 7.82
C TYR A 203 -6.86 -3.07 8.37
N LEU A 204 -6.75 -1.98 7.63
CA LEU A 204 -6.01 -0.79 8.04
C LEU A 204 -6.58 -0.18 9.34
N ILE A 205 -7.91 -0.03 9.41
CA ILE A 205 -8.60 0.47 10.61
C ILE A 205 -8.32 -0.43 11.81
N ALA A 206 -8.43 -1.75 11.65
CA ALA A 206 -8.17 -2.72 12.70
C ALA A 206 -6.72 -2.66 13.22
N HIS A 207 -5.78 -2.19 12.39
CA HIS A 207 -4.36 -2.02 12.75
C HIS A 207 -4.00 -0.58 13.15
N GLY A 208 -5.00 0.25 13.43
CA GLY A 208 -4.84 1.60 13.97
C GLY A 208 -4.36 2.63 12.95
N PHE A 209 -4.57 2.39 11.66
CA PHE A 209 -4.42 3.43 10.66
C PHE A 209 -5.64 4.34 10.66
N GLY A 210 -5.43 5.65 10.56
CA GLY A 210 -6.47 6.65 10.46
C GLY A 210 -6.83 7.02 9.03
N GLY A 211 -6.13 6.48 8.04
CA GLY A 211 -6.39 6.74 6.63
C GLY A 211 -5.30 6.25 5.69
N VAL A 212 -5.53 6.53 4.41
CA VAL A 212 -4.59 6.33 3.31
C VAL A 212 -4.35 7.67 2.59
N ALA A 213 -3.18 7.83 1.97
CA ALA A 213 -2.84 9.01 1.18
C ALA A 213 -2.12 8.60 -0.10
#